data_39755930662cf50ba2a7f2628b84d608
#
_entry.id   39755930662cf50ba2a7f2628b84d608
#
_cell.length_a   1.000
_cell.length_b   1.000
_cell.length_c   1.000
_cell.angle_alpha   90.00
_cell.angle_beta   90.00
_cell.angle_gamma   90.00
#
_symmetry.space_group_name_H-M   'P 1'
#
loop_
_entity.id
_entity.type
_entity.pdbx_description
1 polymer ?
#
loop_
_entity_poly.entity_id
_entity_poly.type
_entity_poly.pdbx_seq_one_letter_code
_entity_poly.pdbx_strand_id
1 'polypeptide(L)'
;FQIHLPPLRERPGDIRLLTEAFVQSLSEKMTHSSKTVSKAFIDMLEQQEWKGNVRELRNVIERSLIVCESDELHPEDLPIEIQNAAFKEKSSNNSGFELSAMEKRHIARVLDYTNGNKTEAAKLLKIGLTTLYRKIEEYKL
;
A
#
# COMPACT_ATOMS: atom_id res chain seq x y z
N PHE A 1 18.76 -0.20 -37.27
CA PHE A 1 18.63 -1.13 -36.12
C PHE A 1 17.65 -0.52 -35.12
N GLN A 2 16.57 -1.24 -34.85
CA GLN A 2 15.63 -0.86 -33.80
C GLN A 2 15.97 -1.64 -32.53
N ILE A 3 16.29 -0.92 -31.43
CA ILE A 3 16.53 -1.52 -30.12
C ILE A 3 15.26 -1.30 -29.30
N HIS A 4 14.61 -2.36 -28.88
CA HIS A 4 13.45 -2.31 -28.00
C HIS A 4 13.90 -2.43 -26.54
N LEU A 5 13.65 -1.38 -25.73
CA LEU A 5 13.88 -1.41 -24.29
C LEU A 5 12.56 -1.69 -23.58
N PRO A 6 12.41 -2.86 -22.93
CA PRO A 6 11.19 -3.15 -22.20
C PRO A 6 11.01 -2.20 -21.00
N PRO A 7 9.78 -1.82 -20.67
CA PRO A 7 9.50 -0.98 -19.51
C PRO A 7 9.81 -1.72 -18.20
N LEU A 8 9.97 -0.97 -17.10
CA LEU A 8 10.40 -1.51 -15.81
C LEU A 8 9.43 -2.58 -15.26
N ARG A 9 8.11 -2.44 -15.49
CA ARG A 9 7.08 -3.43 -15.12
C ARG A 9 7.30 -4.83 -15.74
N GLU A 10 8.02 -4.91 -16.84
CA GLU A 10 8.36 -6.17 -17.51
C GLU A 10 9.69 -6.76 -17.00
N ARG A 11 10.34 -6.07 -16.06
CA ARG A 11 11.64 -6.45 -15.47
C ARG A 11 11.60 -6.35 -13.94
N PRO A 12 10.74 -7.11 -13.25
CA PRO A 12 10.58 -6.99 -11.79
C PRO A 12 11.88 -7.27 -11.03
N GLY A 13 12.72 -8.18 -11.52
CA GLY A 13 14.04 -8.46 -10.90
C GLY A 13 14.99 -7.26 -10.89
N ASP A 14 14.84 -6.31 -11.83
CA ASP A 14 15.68 -5.11 -11.88
C ASP A 14 15.24 -4.07 -10.83
N ILE A 15 13.98 -4.10 -10.37
CA ILE A 15 13.45 -3.14 -9.38
C ILE A 15 14.26 -3.21 -8.10
N ARG A 16 14.50 -4.42 -7.59
CA ARG A 16 15.30 -4.64 -6.39
C ARG A 16 16.72 -4.09 -6.55
N LEU A 17 17.41 -4.48 -7.61
CA LEU A 17 18.80 -4.07 -7.86
C LEU A 17 18.92 -2.54 -8.02
N LEU A 18 17.98 -1.93 -8.75
CA LEU A 18 17.93 -0.48 -8.91
C LEU A 18 17.61 0.23 -7.59
N THR A 19 16.72 -0.33 -6.77
CA THR A 19 16.39 0.23 -5.46
C THR A 19 17.62 0.25 -4.56
N GLU A 20 18.30 -0.87 -4.42
CA GLU A 20 19.52 -1.00 -3.60
C GLU A 20 20.61 -0.01 -4.09
N ALA A 21 20.84 0.07 -5.40
CA ALA A 21 21.82 0.98 -5.99
C ALA A 21 21.45 2.47 -5.78
N PHE A 22 20.16 2.84 -5.92
CA PHE A 22 19.71 4.21 -5.68
C PHE A 22 19.77 4.58 -4.21
N VAL A 23 19.36 3.70 -3.31
CA VAL A 23 19.46 3.93 -1.86
C VAL A 23 20.90 4.17 -1.47
N GLN A 24 21.83 3.33 -1.90
CA GLN A 24 23.25 3.52 -1.62
C GLN A 24 23.76 4.86 -2.16
N SER A 25 23.56 5.14 -3.46
CA SER A 25 24.07 6.35 -4.11
C SER A 25 23.44 7.65 -3.58
N LEU A 26 22.16 7.63 -3.20
CA LEU A 26 21.45 8.82 -2.71
C LEU A 26 21.69 9.05 -1.22
N SER A 27 21.72 7.98 -0.39
CA SER A 27 21.95 8.11 1.04
C SER A 27 23.35 8.68 1.33
N GLU A 28 24.38 8.21 0.62
CA GLU A 28 25.73 8.77 0.73
C GLU A 28 25.78 10.28 0.43
N LYS A 29 25.00 10.73 -0.56
CA LYS A 29 24.96 12.15 -0.97
C LYS A 29 24.14 13.03 -0.03
N MET A 30 23.04 12.51 0.50
CA MET A 30 22.05 13.30 1.24
C MET A 30 22.27 13.27 2.76
N THR A 31 22.64 12.13 3.30
CA THR A 31 22.67 11.90 4.75
C THR A 31 24.06 11.55 5.28
N HIS A 32 25.05 11.36 4.39
CA HIS A 32 26.40 10.89 4.73
C HIS A 32 26.39 9.57 5.55
N SER A 33 25.29 8.83 5.54
CA SER A 33 25.14 7.54 6.18
C SER A 33 24.63 6.51 5.17
N SER A 34 25.07 5.26 5.30
CA SER A 34 24.56 4.17 4.48
C SER A 34 23.24 3.70 5.07
N LYS A 35 22.16 3.73 4.28
CA LYS A 35 20.85 3.16 4.67
C LYS A 35 20.63 1.82 4.00
N THR A 36 19.88 0.95 4.68
CA THR A 36 19.44 -0.36 4.17
C THR A 36 17.97 -0.32 3.76
N VAL A 37 17.50 -1.39 3.15
CA VAL A 37 16.13 -1.48 2.63
C VAL A 37 15.48 -2.74 3.17
N SER A 38 14.33 -2.63 3.82
CA SER A 38 13.57 -3.78 4.27
C SER A 38 12.97 -4.57 3.09
N LYS A 39 12.81 -5.87 3.27
CA LYS A 39 12.17 -6.71 2.26
C LYS A 39 10.75 -6.23 1.93
N ALA A 40 9.98 -5.84 2.94
CA ALA A 40 8.62 -5.35 2.76
C ALA A 40 8.54 -4.08 1.91
N PHE A 41 9.54 -3.18 2.00
CA PHE A 41 9.67 -2.01 1.14
C PHE A 41 9.85 -2.41 -0.33
N ILE A 42 10.77 -3.36 -0.61
CA ILE A 42 11.02 -3.86 -1.96
C ILE A 42 9.77 -4.54 -2.53
N ASP A 43 9.11 -5.41 -1.76
CA ASP A 43 7.90 -6.12 -2.17
C ASP A 43 6.79 -5.14 -2.60
N MET A 44 6.67 -3.98 -1.95
CA MET A 44 5.73 -2.93 -2.33
C MET A 44 6.12 -2.21 -3.62
N LEU A 45 7.40 -1.98 -3.86
CA LEU A 45 7.89 -1.38 -5.11
C LEU A 45 7.70 -2.32 -6.31
N GLU A 46 7.91 -3.63 -6.12
CA GLU A 46 7.73 -4.64 -7.18
C GLU A 46 6.29 -4.75 -7.67
N GLN A 47 5.31 -4.39 -6.84
CA GLN A 47 3.88 -4.40 -7.17
C GLN A 47 3.42 -3.17 -7.97
N GLN A 48 4.30 -2.20 -8.28
CA GLN A 48 3.91 -0.97 -8.96
C GLN A 48 4.09 -1.07 -10.49
N GLU A 49 3.23 -0.37 -11.23
CA GLU A 49 3.28 -0.34 -12.70
C GLU A 49 4.46 0.45 -13.28
N TRP A 50 5.03 1.37 -12.53
CA TRP A 50 6.16 2.23 -12.92
C TRP A 50 5.97 2.88 -14.30
N LYS A 51 4.91 3.66 -14.49
CA LYS A 51 4.63 4.34 -15.77
C LYS A 51 5.77 5.27 -16.20
N GLY A 52 6.42 5.92 -15.26
CA GLY A 52 7.62 6.73 -15.46
C GLY A 52 8.94 5.94 -15.38
N ASN A 53 8.85 4.60 -15.35
CA ASN A 53 10.00 3.68 -15.34
C ASN A 53 11.04 4.02 -14.26
N VAL A 54 12.33 3.88 -14.59
CA VAL A 54 13.47 4.08 -13.67
C VAL A 54 13.50 5.50 -13.06
N ARG A 55 13.03 6.51 -13.80
CA ARG A 55 13.00 7.89 -13.29
C ARG A 55 11.98 8.07 -12.17
N GLU A 56 10.82 7.46 -12.31
CA GLU A 56 9.78 7.45 -11.27
C GLU A 56 10.25 6.69 -10.03
N LEU A 57 10.81 5.50 -10.20
CA LEU A 57 11.37 4.70 -9.12
C LEU A 57 12.43 5.50 -8.32
N ARG A 58 13.36 6.15 -9.01
CA ARG A 58 14.38 6.98 -8.37
C ARG A 58 13.78 8.11 -7.54
N ASN A 59 12.78 8.82 -8.08
CA ASN A 59 12.12 9.92 -7.37
C ASN A 59 11.38 9.44 -6.12
N VAL A 60 10.75 8.25 -6.18
CA VAL A 60 10.09 7.64 -5.02
C VAL A 60 11.12 7.32 -3.94
N ILE A 61 12.25 6.71 -4.29
CA ILE A 61 13.32 6.37 -3.34
C ILE A 61 13.90 7.65 -2.72
N GLU A 62 14.14 8.70 -3.51
CA GLU A 62 14.64 9.98 -3.02
C GLU A 62 13.71 10.61 -1.99
N ARG A 63 12.40 10.60 -2.24
CA ARG A 63 11.38 11.08 -1.27
C ARG A 63 11.35 10.22 0.00
N SER A 64 11.44 8.90 -0.15
CA SER A 64 11.48 7.99 1.01
C SER A 64 12.70 8.23 1.88
N LEU A 65 13.86 8.48 1.29
CA LEU A 65 15.08 8.80 2.02
C LEU A 65 15.00 10.12 2.81
N ILE A 66 14.25 11.11 2.30
CA ILE A 66 14.04 12.40 2.99
C ILE A 66 13.20 12.21 4.25
N VAL A 67 12.20 11.33 4.22
CA VAL A 67 11.26 11.11 5.33
C VAL A 67 11.80 10.10 6.34
N CYS A 68 12.64 9.16 5.90
CA CYS A 68 13.16 8.07 6.71
C CYS A 68 14.12 8.58 7.79
N GLU A 69 13.74 8.44 9.05
CA GLU A 69 14.57 8.79 10.23
C GLU A 69 15.48 7.64 10.68
N SER A 70 15.13 6.39 10.36
CA SER A 70 15.87 5.19 10.73
C SER A 70 16.99 4.85 9.74
N ASP A 71 17.84 3.87 10.09
CA ASP A 71 18.89 3.37 9.19
C ASP A 71 18.35 2.38 8.14
N GLU A 72 17.09 1.98 8.24
CA GLU A 72 16.41 1.08 7.32
C GLU A 72 15.13 1.68 6.79
N LEU A 73 14.93 1.62 5.46
CA LEU A 73 13.71 2.05 4.79
C LEU A 73 12.59 1.02 4.96
N HIS A 74 11.46 1.47 5.47
CA HIS A 74 10.26 0.68 5.70
C HIS A 74 9.10 1.12 4.79
N PRO A 75 8.03 0.31 4.63
CA PRO A 75 6.85 0.68 3.83
C PRO A 75 6.21 2.02 4.21
N GLU A 76 6.32 2.42 5.46
CA GLU A 76 5.79 3.69 5.98
C GLU A 76 6.50 4.92 5.42
N ASP A 77 7.76 4.75 4.98
CA ASP A 77 8.56 5.82 4.37
C ASP A 77 8.20 6.06 2.89
N LEU A 78 7.42 5.16 2.28
CA LEU A 78 6.95 5.34 0.90
C LEU A 78 5.92 6.47 0.80
N PRO A 79 5.89 7.20 -0.32
CA PRO A 79 4.81 8.14 -0.60
C PRO A 79 3.43 7.48 -0.50
N ILE A 80 2.45 8.22 0.04
CA ILE A 80 1.10 7.71 0.32
C ILE A 80 0.41 7.12 -0.92
N GLU A 81 0.75 7.62 -2.11
CA GLU A 81 0.23 7.12 -3.38
C GLU A 81 0.65 5.66 -3.62
N ILE A 82 1.90 5.32 -3.30
CA ILE A 82 2.45 3.96 -3.43
C ILE A 82 1.86 3.04 -2.36
N GLN A 83 1.76 3.52 -1.11
CA GLN A 83 1.13 2.76 -0.04
C GLN A 83 -0.32 2.40 -0.39
N ASN A 84 -1.10 3.36 -0.89
CA ASN A 84 -2.50 3.15 -1.27
C ASN A 84 -2.67 2.25 -2.51
N ALA A 85 -1.73 2.27 -3.45
CA ALA A 85 -1.76 1.40 -4.63
C ALA A 85 -1.62 -0.07 -4.22
N ALA A 86 -0.71 -0.40 -3.31
CA ALA A 86 -0.56 -1.75 -2.77
C ALA A 86 -1.82 -2.25 -2.01
N PHE A 87 -2.56 -1.33 -1.37
CA PHE A 87 -3.87 -1.66 -0.77
C PHE A 87 -4.96 -1.92 -1.82
N LYS A 88 -4.92 -1.24 -2.98
CA LYS A 88 -5.90 -1.44 -4.06
C LYS A 88 -5.75 -2.80 -4.73
N GLU A 89 -4.55 -3.30 -4.94
CA GLU A 89 -4.34 -4.62 -5.57
C GLU A 89 -4.80 -5.79 -4.68
N LYS A 90 -4.62 -5.69 -3.37
CA LYS A 90 -5.21 -6.67 -2.44
C LYS A 90 -6.75 -6.64 -2.42
N SER A 91 -7.36 -5.58 -2.97
CA SER A 91 -8.82 -5.41 -3.09
C SER A 91 -9.36 -5.72 -4.49
N SER A 92 -8.53 -6.01 -5.47
CA SER A 92 -8.94 -6.25 -6.87
C SER A 92 -9.38 -7.68 -7.20
N ASN A 93 -9.88 -8.43 -6.21
CA ASN A 93 -10.91 -9.40 -6.54
C ASN A 93 -12.18 -8.61 -6.88
N ASN A 94 -12.77 -8.87 -8.01
CA ASN A 94 -13.88 -8.20 -8.72
C ASN A 94 -15.16 -7.88 -7.90
N SER A 95 -15.18 -8.20 -6.60
CA SER A 95 -16.23 -7.86 -5.63
C SER A 95 -16.07 -6.46 -4.98
N GLY A 96 -14.99 -5.72 -5.29
CA GLY A 96 -14.70 -4.41 -4.66
C GLY A 96 -15.65 -3.27 -5.08
N PHE A 97 -16.38 -3.42 -6.19
CA PHE A 97 -17.36 -2.45 -6.67
C PHE A 97 -18.78 -2.77 -6.25
N GLU A 98 -19.03 -3.95 -5.70
CA GLU A 98 -20.34 -4.28 -5.15
C GLU A 98 -20.58 -3.49 -3.86
N LEU A 99 -21.70 -2.78 -3.80
CA LEU A 99 -22.08 -2.00 -2.63
C LEU A 99 -22.15 -2.89 -1.37
N SER A 100 -22.59 -4.12 -1.52
CA SER A 100 -22.64 -5.15 -0.47
C SER A 100 -21.27 -5.48 0.11
N ALA A 101 -20.25 -5.59 -0.72
CA ALA A 101 -18.88 -5.87 -0.29
C ALA A 101 -18.26 -4.68 0.47
N MET A 102 -18.53 -3.45 0.04
CA MET A 102 -18.11 -2.23 0.74
C MET A 102 -18.85 -2.10 2.08
N GLU A 103 -20.14 -2.34 2.07
CA GLU A 103 -20.98 -2.30 3.28
C GLU A 103 -20.52 -3.34 4.31
N LYS A 104 -20.27 -4.59 3.89
CA LYS A 104 -19.73 -5.65 4.74
C LYS A 104 -18.43 -5.22 5.41
N ARG A 105 -17.47 -4.70 4.62
CA ARG A 105 -16.16 -4.26 5.11
C ARG A 105 -16.28 -3.11 6.09
N HIS A 106 -17.18 -2.16 5.81
CA HIS A 106 -17.39 -1.01 6.68
C HIS A 106 -18.03 -1.42 8.01
N ILE A 107 -19.04 -2.31 7.98
CA ILE A 107 -19.68 -2.84 9.19
C ILE A 107 -18.67 -3.62 10.03
N ALA A 108 -17.85 -4.48 9.43
CA ALA A 108 -16.80 -5.22 10.13
C ALA A 108 -15.83 -4.29 10.85
N ARG A 109 -15.33 -3.26 10.16
CA ARG A 109 -14.42 -2.26 10.76
C ARG A 109 -15.05 -1.54 11.96
N VAL A 110 -16.33 -1.18 11.89
CA VAL A 110 -17.01 -0.48 13.00
C VAL A 110 -17.27 -1.44 14.16
N LEU A 111 -17.58 -2.71 13.90
CA LEU A 111 -17.70 -3.73 14.94
C LEU A 111 -16.36 -3.96 15.66
N ASP A 112 -15.25 -4.03 14.94
CA ASP A 112 -13.91 -4.14 15.53
C ASP A 112 -13.59 -2.90 16.38
N TYR A 113 -13.87 -1.70 15.87
CA TYR A 113 -13.65 -0.45 16.60
C TYR A 113 -14.43 -0.37 17.90
N THR A 114 -15.68 -0.90 17.93
CA THR A 114 -16.54 -0.92 19.11
C THR A 114 -16.36 -2.18 19.98
N ASN A 115 -15.31 -2.98 19.73
CA ASN A 115 -15.05 -4.25 20.44
C ASN A 115 -16.27 -5.18 20.46
N GLY A 116 -17.04 -5.23 19.37
CA GLY A 116 -18.25 -6.05 19.24
C GLY A 116 -19.51 -5.45 19.86
N ASN A 117 -19.48 -4.22 20.39
CA ASN A 117 -20.66 -3.54 20.95
C ASN A 117 -21.61 -3.11 19.82
N LYS A 118 -22.60 -3.96 19.54
CA LYS A 118 -23.56 -3.77 18.44
C LYS A 118 -24.44 -2.52 18.59
N THR A 119 -24.76 -2.11 19.83
CA THR A 119 -25.56 -0.92 20.08
C THR A 119 -24.80 0.35 19.73
N GLU A 120 -23.53 0.40 20.08
CA GLU A 120 -22.65 1.51 19.76
C GLU A 120 -22.30 1.55 18.27
N ALA A 121 -22.03 0.36 17.67
CA ALA A 121 -21.81 0.21 16.24
C ALA A 121 -23.00 0.72 15.42
N ALA A 122 -24.25 0.38 15.81
CA ALA A 122 -25.46 0.86 15.14
C ALA A 122 -25.58 2.38 15.18
N LYS A 123 -25.23 3.01 16.33
CA LYS A 123 -25.21 4.47 16.47
C LYS A 123 -24.16 5.13 15.55
N LEU A 124 -22.94 4.58 15.51
CA LEU A 124 -21.86 5.08 14.64
C LEU A 124 -22.19 4.94 13.16
N LEU A 125 -22.80 3.83 12.77
CA LEU A 125 -23.25 3.56 11.40
C LEU A 125 -24.52 4.34 11.03
N LYS A 126 -25.19 5.01 12.01
CA LYS A 126 -26.47 5.70 11.83
C LYS A 126 -27.58 4.80 11.24
N ILE A 127 -27.60 3.54 11.64
CA ILE A 127 -28.64 2.57 11.25
C ILE A 127 -29.36 2.01 12.47
N GLY A 128 -30.56 1.47 12.25
CA GLY A 128 -31.30 0.80 13.33
C GLY A 128 -30.60 -0.47 13.81
N LEU A 129 -30.68 -0.77 15.09
CA LEU A 129 -30.05 -1.95 15.70
C LEU A 129 -30.53 -3.25 15.02
N THR A 130 -31.82 -3.35 14.70
CA THR A 130 -32.42 -4.48 13.96
C THR A 130 -31.83 -4.63 12.56
N THR A 131 -31.56 -3.51 11.88
CA THR A 131 -30.90 -3.49 10.56
C THR A 131 -29.48 -4.01 10.68
N LEU A 132 -28.74 -3.62 11.71
CA LEU A 132 -27.38 -4.09 11.94
C LEU A 132 -27.36 -5.59 12.20
N TYR A 133 -28.25 -6.12 13.03
CA TYR A 133 -28.34 -7.57 13.26
C TYR A 133 -28.61 -8.35 11.96
N ARG A 134 -29.56 -7.91 11.14
CA ARG A 134 -29.83 -8.52 9.84
C ARG A 134 -28.61 -8.50 8.93
N LYS A 135 -27.85 -7.38 8.90
CA LYS A 135 -26.62 -7.25 8.09
C LYS A 135 -25.49 -8.14 8.59
N ILE A 136 -25.33 -8.29 9.90
CA ILE A 136 -24.34 -9.21 10.49
C ILE A 136 -24.65 -10.65 10.08
N GLU A 137 -25.90 -11.05 10.11
CA GLU A 137 -26.35 -12.39 9.72
C GLU A 137 -26.18 -12.62 8.20
N GLU A 138 -26.61 -11.65 7.37
CA GLU A 138 -26.49 -11.68 5.90
C GLU A 138 -25.02 -11.81 5.45
N TYR A 139 -24.10 -11.09 6.11
CA TYR A 139 -22.68 -11.05 5.74
C TYR A 139 -21.82 -12.05 6.51
N LYS A 140 -22.37 -12.78 7.47
CA LYS A 140 -21.66 -13.72 8.36
C LYS A 140 -20.44 -13.05 9.04
N LEU A 141 -20.72 -11.97 9.74
CA LEU A 141 -19.74 -11.19 10.52
C LEU A 141 -19.75 -11.56 12.00
#